data_888c67aebe47cf158da5a8e41c0b2435
#
_entry.id   888c67aebe47cf158da5a8e41c0b2435
#
_cell.length_a   1.000
_cell.length_b   1.000
_cell.length_c   1.000
_cell.angle_alpha   90.00
_cell.angle_beta   90.00
_cell.angle_gamma   90.00
#
_symmetry.space_group_name_H-M   'P 1'
#
loop_
_entity.id
_entity.type
_entity.pdbx_description
1 polymer ?
#
loop_
_entity_poly.entity_id
_entity_poly.type
_entity_poly.pdbx_seq_one_letter_code
_entity_poly.pdbx_strand_id
1 'polypeptide(L)'
;MALYAIGDLHLCLGAPKPMDIFGGAWVGYMDKLRDGLSVIRPEDTTVLLGDLSWALDLSGAKADFAWINAIPGRKIILKGNHDYWWSTAAKFRKFCEENGFGNLNLLNNNCYEYELSLI
;
A
#
# COMPACT_ATOMS: atom_id res chain seq x y z
N MET A 1 19.02 3.10 -7.18
CA MET A 1 18.18 3.15 -5.97
C MET A 1 17.37 4.45 -5.97
N ALA A 2 16.06 4.34 -6.01
CA ALA A 2 15.16 5.49 -6.05
C ALA A 2 14.18 5.46 -4.88
N LEU A 3 13.68 6.63 -4.50
CA LEU A 3 12.62 6.80 -3.50
C LEU A 3 11.39 7.35 -4.23
N TYR A 4 10.29 6.61 -4.15
CA TYR A 4 9.01 7.01 -4.73
C TYR A 4 8.01 7.28 -3.61
N ALA A 5 7.01 8.10 -3.89
CA ALA A 5 5.90 8.36 -3.00
C ALA A 5 4.60 8.38 -3.80
N ILE A 6 3.59 7.68 -3.31
CA ILE A 6 2.27 7.65 -3.93
C ILE A 6 1.21 7.48 -2.86
N GLY A 7 0.07 8.12 -3.03
CA GLY A 7 -1.07 7.99 -2.13
C GLY A 7 -2.34 7.67 -2.87
N ASP A 8 -3.41 7.41 -2.10
CA ASP A 8 -4.77 7.24 -2.62
C ASP A 8 -4.91 6.15 -3.66
N LEU A 9 -4.31 4.97 -3.41
CA LEU A 9 -4.42 3.82 -4.31
C LEU A 9 -5.86 3.31 -4.40
N HIS A 10 -6.60 3.40 -3.31
CA HIS A 10 -8.00 2.96 -3.23
C HIS A 10 -8.24 1.57 -3.82
N LEU A 11 -7.41 0.60 -3.42
CA LEU A 11 -7.51 -0.77 -3.90
C LEU A 11 -8.79 -1.42 -3.40
N CYS A 12 -9.38 -2.27 -4.23
CA CYS A 12 -10.65 -2.93 -3.92
C CYS A 12 -10.69 -4.38 -4.39
N LEU A 13 -9.56 -5.06 -4.40
CA LEU A 13 -9.47 -6.45 -4.87
C LEU A 13 -10.27 -7.41 -4.00
N GLY A 14 -10.39 -7.11 -2.71
CA GLY A 14 -11.19 -7.89 -1.79
C GLY A 14 -12.48 -7.21 -1.34
N ALA A 15 -12.81 -6.03 -1.85
CA ALA A 15 -13.97 -5.24 -1.46
C ALA A 15 -14.81 -4.87 -2.69
N PRO A 16 -16.16 -4.83 -2.57
CA PRO A 16 -17.03 -4.59 -3.72
C PRO A 16 -17.23 -3.10 -4.03
N LYS A 17 -16.14 -2.32 -4.14
CA LYS A 17 -16.24 -0.88 -4.36
C LYS A 17 -15.10 -0.38 -5.26
N PRO A 18 -15.10 -0.75 -6.56
CA PRO A 18 -14.08 -0.26 -7.49
C PRO A 18 -14.22 1.23 -7.76
N MET A 19 -13.08 1.93 -7.88
CA MET A 19 -13.06 3.37 -8.11
C MET A 19 -13.63 3.77 -9.47
N ASP A 20 -13.65 2.88 -10.45
CA ASP A 20 -14.17 3.17 -11.78
C ASP A 20 -15.69 3.43 -11.79
N ILE A 21 -16.43 3.09 -10.73
CA ILE A 21 -17.83 3.47 -10.60
C ILE A 21 -18.02 4.98 -10.45
N PHE A 22 -16.97 5.71 -10.08
CA PHE A 22 -17.00 7.17 -9.98
C PHE A 22 -16.77 7.87 -11.31
N GLY A 23 -16.66 7.12 -12.40
CA GLY A 23 -16.68 7.60 -13.78
C GLY A 23 -15.34 7.98 -14.36
N GLY A 24 -15.39 8.51 -15.54
CA GLY A 24 -14.36 9.07 -16.41
C GLY A 24 -12.90 8.78 -16.10
N ALA A 25 -12.31 9.60 -15.22
CA ALA A 25 -10.89 9.52 -14.87
C ALA A 25 -10.50 8.23 -14.13
N TRP A 26 -11.47 7.52 -13.54
CA TRP A 26 -11.22 6.32 -12.75
C TRP A 26 -11.39 5.02 -13.54
N VAL A 27 -11.90 5.08 -14.76
CA VAL A 27 -12.06 3.89 -15.61
C VAL A 27 -10.69 3.34 -15.97
N GLY A 28 -10.48 2.04 -15.68
CA GLY A 28 -9.20 1.38 -15.95
C GLY A 28 -8.06 1.81 -15.03
N TYR A 29 -8.36 2.39 -13.86
CA TYR A 29 -7.33 2.92 -12.97
C TYR A 29 -6.33 1.83 -12.49
N MET A 30 -6.76 0.59 -12.32
CA MET A 30 -5.87 -0.51 -11.90
C MET A 30 -4.79 -0.78 -12.96
N ASP A 31 -5.15 -0.74 -14.24
CA ASP A 31 -4.17 -0.92 -15.33
C ASP A 31 -3.19 0.26 -15.37
N LYS A 32 -3.69 1.48 -15.17
CA LYS A 32 -2.85 2.67 -15.10
C LYS A 32 -1.89 2.63 -13.93
N LEU A 33 -2.35 2.17 -12.76
CA LEU A 33 -1.49 1.97 -11.58
C LEU A 33 -0.40 0.96 -11.87
N ARG A 34 -0.75 -0.19 -12.43
CA ARG A 34 0.21 -1.24 -12.75
C ARG A 34 1.29 -0.72 -13.70
N ASP A 35 0.89 -0.01 -14.75
CA ASP A 35 1.82 0.56 -15.72
C ASP A 35 2.73 1.61 -15.07
N GLY A 36 2.17 2.50 -14.25
CA GLY A 36 2.94 3.52 -13.54
C GLY A 36 3.94 2.94 -12.55
N LEU A 37 3.56 1.87 -11.85
CA LEU A 37 4.41 1.23 -10.85
C LEU A 37 5.43 0.26 -11.46
N SER A 38 5.36 0.00 -12.76
CA SER A 38 6.30 -0.91 -13.45
C SER A 38 7.75 -0.40 -13.47
N VAL A 39 7.97 0.88 -13.19
CA VAL A 39 9.32 1.47 -13.12
C VAL A 39 10.05 1.10 -11.83
N ILE A 40 9.35 0.61 -10.82
CA ILE A 40 9.94 0.31 -9.51
C ILE A 40 10.78 -0.97 -9.59
N ARG A 41 11.98 -0.91 -9.01
CA ARG A 41 12.95 -2.00 -9.00
C ARG A 41 13.15 -2.56 -7.59
N PRO A 42 13.73 -3.77 -7.45
CA PRO A 42 13.95 -4.37 -6.11
C PRO A 42 14.78 -3.51 -5.15
N GLU A 43 15.67 -2.67 -5.66
CA GLU A 43 16.51 -1.78 -4.85
C GLU A 43 15.82 -0.47 -4.46
N ASP A 44 14.62 -0.21 -4.98
CA ASP A 44 13.90 1.03 -4.72
C ASP A 44 13.06 0.94 -3.45
N THR A 45 12.73 2.13 -2.91
CA THR A 45 11.81 2.26 -1.76
C THR A 45 10.62 3.11 -2.19
N THR A 46 9.42 2.68 -1.83
CA THR A 46 8.18 3.40 -2.13
C THR A 46 7.44 3.70 -0.83
N VAL A 47 7.14 4.98 -0.60
CA VAL A 47 6.31 5.42 0.52
C VAL A 47 4.87 5.51 0.05
N LEU A 48 3.99 4.77 0.72
CA LEU A 48 2.55 4.74 0.43
C LEU A 48 1.83 5.60 1.46
N LEU A 49 1.29 6.72 1.01
CA LEU A 49 0.85 7.83 1.85
C LEU A 49 -0.56 7.71 2.42
N GLY A 50 -1.16 6.53 2.34
CA GLY A 50 -2.49 6.29 2.92
C GLY A 50 -3.59 6.16 1.89
N ASP A 51 -4.81 5.89 2.37
CA ASP A 51 -5.99 5.60 1.57
C ASP A 51 -5.71 4.47 0.57
N LEU A 52 -5.17 3.35 1.10
CA LEU A 52 -4.64 2.27 0.29
C LEU A 52 -5.68 1.24 -0.11
N SER A 53 -6.66 1.00 0.74
CA SER A 53 -7.64 -0.07 0.55
C SER A 53 -9.03 0.37 1.02
N TRP A 54 -10.07 -0.03 0.29
CA TRP A 54 -11.47 0.18 0.68
C TRP A 54 -11.97 -0.87 1.67
N ALA A 55 -11.16 -1.85 2.04
CA ALA A 55 -11.56 -2.89 2.97
C ALA A 55 -11.91 -2.32 4.35
N LEU A 56 -12.85 -2.96 5.04
CA LEU A 56 -13.32 -2.55 6.37
C LEU A 56 -12.51 -3.21 7.49
N ASP A 57 -11.75 -4.26 7.18
CA ASP A 57 -10.90 -4.97 8.13
C ASP A 57 -9.67 -5.54 7.43
N LEU A 58 -8.72 -6.06 8.21
CA LEU A 58 -7.49 -6.62 7.67
C LEU A 58 -7.74 -7.87 6.81
N SER A 59 -8.70 -8.69 7.21
CA SER A 59 -9.06 -9.88 6.42
C SER A 59 -9.52 -9.49 5.01
N GLY A 60 -10.37 -8.47 4.90
CA GLY A 60 -10.83 -7.96 3.60
C GLY A 60 -9.74 -7.24 2.81
N ALA A 61 -8.73 -6.72 3.49
CA ALA A 61 -7.61 -6.02 2.85
C ALA A 61 -6.50 -6.95 2.36
N LYS A 62 -6.57 -8.25 2.65
CA LYS A 62 -5.48 -9.20 2.35
C LYS A 62 -5.08 -9.19 0.89
N ALA A 63 -6.04 -9.22 -0.04
CA ALA A 63 -5.75 -9.22 -1.48
C ALA A 63 -5.07 -7.92 -1.90
N ASP A 64 -5.48 -6.78 -1.33
CA ASP A 64 -4.90 -5.48 -1.63
C ASP A 64 -3.44 -5.41 -1.16
N PHE A 65 -3.15 -5.85 0.06
CA PHE A 65 -1.79 -5.85 0.58
C PHE A 65 -0.90 -6.91 -0.08
N ALA A 66 -1.46 -8.04 -0.52
CA ALA A 66 -0.72 -9.00 -1.33
C ALA A 66 -0.27 -8.37 -2.64
N TRP A 67 -1.13 -7.61 -3.28
CA TRP A 67 -0.81 -6.88 -4.51
C TRP A 67 0.30 -5.85 -4.26
N ILE A 68 0.21 -5.07 -3.17
CA ILE A 68 1.23 -4.10 -2.79
C ILE A 68 2.56 -4.81 -2.48
N ASN A 69 2.52 -5.91 -1.73
CA ASN A 69 3.74 -6.65 -1.38
C ASN A 69 4.45 -7.19 -2.61
N ALA A 70 3.71 -7.55 -3.67
CA ALA A 70 4.28 -8.05 -4.91
C ALA A 70 5.00 -6.98 -5.74
N ILE A 71 4.75 -5.69 -5.48
CA ILE A 71 5.52 -4.61 -6.11
C ILE A 71 6.97 -4.72 -5.63
N PRO A 72 7.97 -4.67 -6.53
CA PRO A 72 9.37 -4.79 -6.13
C PRO A 72 9.80 -3.73 -5.10
N GLY A 73 10.77 -4.10 -4.26
CA GLY A 73 11.38 -3.18 -3.33
C GLY A 73 10.65 -3.03 -2.00
N ARG A 74 11.25 -2.24 -1.13
CA ARG A 74 10.71 -1.94 0.21
C ARG A 74 9.55 -0.96 0.10
N LYS A 75 8.46 -1.26 0.78
CA LYS A 75 7.33 -0.33 0.91
C LYS A 75 7.23 0.16 2.34
N ILE A 76 7.05 1.47 2.50
CA ILE A 76 6.80 2.12 3.78
C ILE A 76 5.35 2.58 3.77
N ILE A 77 4.55 2.08 4.72
CA ILE A 77 3.10 2.22 4.74
C ILE A 77 2.68 3.23 5.81
N LEU A 78 1.91 4.26 5.41
CA LEU A 78 1.18 5.10 6.35
C LEU A 78 -0.31 4.85 6.18
N LYS A 79 -1.06 4.87 7.27
CA LYS A 79 -2.51 4.78 7.16
C LYS A 79 -3.12 6.15 6.87
N GLY A 80 -4.14 6.20 6.00
CA GLY A 80 -4.88 7.41 5.67
C GLY A 80 -6.25 7.46 6.35
N ASN A 81 -7.01 8.51 6.04
CA ASN A 81 -8.33 8.74 6.64
C ASN A 81 -9.37 7.68 6.23
N HIS A 82 -9.23 7.10 5.06
CA HIS A 82 -10.17 6.10 4.53
C HIS A 82 -9.65 4.67 4.64
N ASP A 83 -8.60 4.44 5.44
CA ASP A 83 -8.08 3.09 5.70
C ASP A 83 -8.82 2.48 6.89
N TYR A 84 -10.07 2.12 6.68
CA TYR A 84 -10.96 1.57 7.73
C TYR A 84 -10.53 0.20 8.25
N TRP A 85 -9.65 -0.50 7.50
CA TRP A 85 -9.03 -1.75 7.92
C TRP A 85 -8.08 -1.58 9.11
N TRP A 86 -7.66 -0.35 9.38
CA TRP A 86 -6.73 -0.05 10.47
C TRP A 86 -7.37 -0.27 11.84
N SER A 87 -6.61 -0.85 12.76
CA SER A 87 -6.97 -0.89 14.18
C SER A 87 -5.78 -0.50 15.06
N THR A 88 -4.71 -1.30 15.12
CA THR A 88 -3.49 -0.97 15.85
C THR A 88 -2.25 -1.34 15.03
N ALA A 89 -1.12 -0.71 15.36
CA ALA A 89 0.16 -1.03 14.73
C ALA A 89 0.55 -2.49 14.95
N ALA A 90 0.34 -3.00 16.17
CA ALA A 90 0.67 -4.39 16.52
C ALA A 90 -0.15 -5.38 15.68
N LYS A 91 -1.44 -5.13 15.48
CA LYS A 91 -2.30 -5.99 14.67
C LYS A 91 -1.90 -5.97 13.20
N PHE A 92 -1.53 -4.80 12.67
CA PHE A 92 -1.06 -4.71 11.28
C PHE A 92 0.25 -5.46 11.09
N ARG A 93 1.20 -5.30 12.00
CA ARG A 93 2.49 -6.01 11.93
C ARG A 93 2.31 -7.52 11.99
N LYS A 94 1.43 -7.98 12.89
CA LYS A 94 1.09 -9.40 12.99
C LYS A 94 0.44 -9.92 11.70
N PHE A 95 -0.46 -9.16 11.11
CA PHE A 95 -1.09 -9.48 9.85
C PHE A 95 -0.05 -9.66 8.73
N CYS A 96 0.91 -8.75 8.61
CA CYS A 96 1.98 -8.87 7.62
C CYS A 96 2.86 -10.09 7.86
N GLU A 97 3.19 -10.36 9.12
CA GLU A 97 4.00 -11.53 9.50
C GLU A 97 3.30 -12.83 9.17
N GLU A 98 2.02 -12.95 9.51
CA GLU A 98 1.22 -14.16 9.26
C GLU A 98 1.02 -14.44 7.78
N ASN A 99 1.01 -13.41 6.94
CA ASN A 99 0.78 -13.54 5.50
C ASN A 99 2.06 -13.50 4.67
N GLY A 100 3.22 -13.39 5.29
CA GLY A 100 4.50 -13.35 4.59
C GLY A 100 4.73 -12.07 3.81
N PHE A 101 4.14 -10.94 4.22
CA PHE A 101 4.30 -9.65 3.57
C PHE A 101 5.56 -8.93 4.08
N GLY A 102 6.73 -9.51 3.82
CA GLY A 102 8.00 -9.02 4.34
C GLY A 102 8.49 -7.71 3.76
N ASN A 103 7.90 -7.26 2.64
CA ASN A 103 8.27 -5.98 2.01
C ASN A 103 7.47 -4.79 2.52
N LEU A 104 6.50 -5.01 3.40
CA LEU A 104 5.64 -3.96 3.96
C LEU A 104 6.16 -3.53 5.32
N ASN A 105 6.45 -2.25 5.48
CA ASN A 105 7.02 -1.65 6.69
C ASN A 105 6.14 -0.50 7.14
N LEU A 106 5.54 -0.61 8.33
CA LEU A 106 4.62 0.40 8.84
C LEU A 106 5.39 1.60 9.39
N LEU A 107 5.00 2.80 8.98
CA LEU A 107 5.46 4.05 9.56
C LEU A 107 4.39 4.55 10.54
N ASN A 108 4.65 4.37 11.85
CA ASN A 108 3.74 4.75 12.91
C ASN A 108 4.54 5.02 14.19
N ASN A 109 4.82 6.28 14.47
CA ASN A 109 5.65 6.72 15.59
C ASN A 109 7.08 6.14 15.55
N ASN A 110 7.63 5.94 14.37
CA ASN A 110 8.99 5.47 14.13
C ASN A 110 9.56 6.16 12.89
N CYS A 111 10.74 5.74 12.46
CA CYS A 111 11.35 6.24 11.23
C CYS A 111 12.11 5.13 10.53
N TYR A 112 12.39 5.33 9.25
CA TYR A 112 13.18 4.42 8.43
C TYR A 112 14.34 5.17 7.79
N GLU A 113 15.48 4.51 7.70
CA GLU A 113 16.65 5.06 7.04
C GLU A 113 16.57 4.85 5.53
N TYR A 114 16.86 5.91 4.78
CA TYR A 114 17.03 5.86 3.34
C TYR A 114 18.32 6.60 2.98
N GLU A 115 19.32 5.85 2.53
CA GLU A 115 20.67 6.36 2.34
C GLU A 115 21.19 7.00 3.63
N LEU A 116 21.41 8.31 3.67
CA LEU A 116 21.86 9.03 4.87
C LEU A 116 20.74 9.90 5.46
N SER A 117 19.49 9.67 5.04
CA SER A 117 18.33 10.43 5.49
C SER A 117 17.35 9.54 6.23
N LEU A 118 16.48 10.15 7.07
CA LEU A 118 15.41 9.45 7.78
C LEU A 118 14.06 9.76 7.14
N ILE A 119 13.21 8.78 7.12
CA ILE A 119 11.82 8.92 6.67
C ILE A 119 10.90 8.77 7.86
#